data_39e75a9eeda69cead3e1b9959d2bcd43
#
_entry.id   39e75a9eeda69cead3e1b9959d2bcd43
#
_cell.length_a   1.000
_cell.length_b   1.000
_cell.length_c   1.000
_cell.angle_alpha   90.00
_cell.angle_beta   90.00
_cell.angle_gamma   90.00
#
_symmetry.space_group_name_H-M   'P 1'
#
loop_
_entity.id
_entity.type
_entity.pdbx_description
1 polymer ?
#
loop_
_entity_poly.entity_id
_entity_poly.type
_entity_poly.pdbx_seq_one_letter_code
_entity_poly.pdbx_strand_id
1 'polypeptide(L)'
;MSELHLKAPRGWINDPNGFIYYNGEYHLFYQHFPYAPRWGRMHWGHAVSSDLTNWKHLDIALFPTKTDDKDGCFSGSAIEKDGAMHLFYTGVNYNVPDPENVNCCLDDKFTAAQLHISSEDGYSFDNFGGKTTIIPPITDSKTGDRNHTRDPKVWQGEDGNFYIVLGTTVDNKGRLLFYRSADLISWEYVNYAAAGGYGWMWECPDYFRVDGSDVLVFSPMGTKYGNQAVCTLVDFDEKTCSMNIGSDFQFLDYGLDLYAPQSTTDRDGRRVVIAWLRMPEPADDNTIGMLSMPRVCEVKEGHIFFRPHPSVKA
;
A
#
# COMPACT_ATOMS: atom_id res chain seq x y z
N MET A 1 14.04 10.19 -23.51
CA MET A 1 13.45 11.09 -22.49
C MET A 1 13.10 10.21 -21.32
N SER A 2 13.57 10.53 -20.11
CA SER A 2 13.11 9.82 -18.91
C SER A 2 11.61 10.08 -18.77
N GLU A 3 10.82 9.03 -18.73
CA GLU A 3 9.40 9.18 -18.44
C GLU A 3 9.28 9.62 -16.97
N LEU A 4 8.67 10.78 -16.72
CA LEU A 4 8.47 11.34 -15.38
C LEU A 4 7.63 10.40 -14.49
N HIS A 5 6.79 9.58 -15.12
CA HIS A 5 5.87 8.66 -14.50
C HIS A 5 6.26 7.21 -14.82
N LEU A 6 6.40 6.39 -13.79
CA LEU A 6 6.61 4.96 -13.99
C LEU A 6 5.34 4.32 -14.54
N LYS A 7 5.45 3.63 -15.67
CA LYS A 7 4.43 2.74 -16.25
C LYS A 7 4.89 1.30 -16.11
N ALA A 8 3.95 0.36 -16.05
CA ALA A 8 4.32 -1.05 -16.20
C ALA A 8 4.85 -1.31 -17.63
N PRO A 9 5.73 -2.30 -17.82
CA PRO A 9 6.21 -2.64 -19.15
C PRO A 9 5.12 -3.16 -20.10
N ARG A 10 3.97 -3.55 -19.56
CA ARG A 10 2.77 -4.00 -20.29
C ARG A 10 1.57 -4.11 -19.34
N GLY A 11 0.36 -4.11 -19.90
CA GLY A 11 -0.87 -4.43 -19.18
C GLY A 11 -1.27 -3.37 -18.14
N TRP A 12 -1.70 -3.81 -16.98
CA TRP A 12 -2.25 -2.97 -15.91
C TRP A 12 -1.23 -2.65 -14.83
N ILE A 13 -1.24 -1.42 -14.34
CA ILE A 13 -0.61 -0.98 -13.10
C ILE A 13 -1.60 -0.17 -12.26
N ASN A 14 -1.62 -0.39 -10.93
CA ASN A 14 -2.31 0.48 -9.98
C ASN A 14 -1.40 0.82 -8.79
N ASP A 15 -1.73 0.44 -7.58
CA ASP A 15 -1.09 0.92 -6.35
C ASP A 15 0.42 0.71 -6.33
N PRO A 16 1.21 1.72 -5.94
CA PRO A 16 2.59 1.50 -5.51
C PRO A 16 2.61 0.65 -4.25
N ASN A 17 3.55 -0.29 -4.17
CA ASN A 17 3.70 -1.23 -3.07
C ASN A 17 5.16 -1.31 -2.63
N GLY A 18 5.40 -1.70 -1.39
CA GLY A 18 6.75 -2.03 -0.93
C GLY A 18 7.79 -0.95 -1.22
N PHE A 19 7.40 0.33 -1.27
CA PHE A 19 8.30 1.43 -1.59
C PHE A 19 9.33 1.61 -0.47
N ILE A 20 10.60 1.37 -0.77
CA ILE A 20 11.69 1.36 0.22
C ILE A 20 13.03 1.79 -0.40
N TYR A 21 13.87 2.48 0.38
CA TYR A 21 15.28 2.65 0.08
C TYR A 21 16.06 1.53 0.78
N TYR A 22 16.72 0.67 -0.01
CA TYR A 22 17.39 -0.52 0.48
C TYR A 22 18.69 -0.77 -0.30
N ASN A 23 19.79 -1.06 0.39
CA ASN A 23 21.09 -1.35 -0.19
C ASN A 23 21.57 -0.35 -1.27
N GLY A 24 21.26 0.96 -1.08
CA GLY A 24 21.73 2.02 -1.97
C GLY A 24 20.81 2.33 -3.16
N GLU A 25 19.71 1.62 -3.32
CA GLU A 25 18.71 1.83 -4.37
C GLU A 25 17.30 1.99 -3.78
N TYR A 26 16.43 2.69 -4.51
CA TYR A 26 15.00 2.71 -4.25
C TYR A 26 14.36 1.53 -4.93
N HIS A 27 13.65 0.70 -4.19
CA HIS A 27 12.82 -0.37 -4.69
C HIS A 27 11.38 0.11 -4.66
N LEU A 28 10.67 -0.06 -5.77
CA LEU A 28 9.26 0.26 -5.91
C LEU A 28 8.58 -0.94 -6.55
N PHE A 29 7.74 -1.57 -5.76
CA PHE A 29 6.84 -2.60 -6.26
C PHE A 29 5.51 -1.94 -6.64
N TYR A 30 4.69 -2.65 -7.39
CA TYR A 30 3.39 -2.12 -7.80
C TYR A 30 2.43 -3.25 -8.14
N GLN A 31 1.15 -2.99 -7.92
CA GLN A 31 0.09 -3.88 -8.37
C GLN A 31 0.15 -4.00 -9.89
N HIS A 32 0.21 -5.24 -10.38
CA HIS A 32 0.44 -5.51 -11.79
C HIS A 32 -0.38 -6.69 -12.30
N PHE A 33 -1.10 -6.49 -13.42
CA PHE A 33 -1.69 -7.57 -14.19
C PHE A 33 -1.04 -7.59 -15.58
N PRO A 34 -0.08 -8.51 -15.85
CA PRO A 34 0.75 -8.46 -17.03
C PRO A 34 0.07 -8.98 -18.30
N TYR A 35 -1.14 -9.54 -18.19
CA TYR A 35 -1.78 -10.27 -19.29
C TYR A 35 -2.73 -9.40 -20.13
N ALA A 36 -3.22 -8.29 -19.59
CA ALA A 36 -4.12 -7.38 -20.29
C ALA A 36 -4.12 -5.98 -19.63
N PRO A 37 -4.50 -4.91 -20.38
CA PRO A 37 -4.64 -3.56 -19.83
C PRO A 37 -5.97 -3.40 -19.07
N ARG A 38 -6.18 -4.27 -18.10
CA ARG A 38 -7.35 -4.29 -17.23
C ARG A 38 -6.98 -4.92 -15.90
N TRP A 39 -7.79 -4.68 -14.88
CA TRP A 39 -7.65 -5.32 -13.60
C TRP A 39 -7.84 -6.85 -13.70
N GLY A 40 -7.11 -7.60 -12.88
CA GLY A 40 -7.18 -9.05 -12.86
C GLY A 40 -6.54 -9.64 -11.60
N ARG A 41 -6.12 -10.91 -11.64
CA ARG A 41 -5.38 -11.53 -10.53
C ARG A 41 -4.02 -10.85 -10.37
N MET A 42 -3.91 -10.02 -9.35
CA MET A 42 -2.75 -9.15 -9.16
C MET A 42 -1.48 -9.90 -8.82
N HIS A 43 -0.40 -9.42 -9.40
CA HIS A 43 0.99 -9.72 -9.10
C HIS A 43 1.65 -8.45 -8.57
N TRP A 44 2.85 -8.54 -8.03
CA TRP A 44 3.69 -7.38 -7.81
C TRP A 44 4.76 -7.29 -8.90
N GLY A 45 4.66 -6.27 -9.74
CA GLY A 45 5.76 -5.82 -10.57
C GLY A 45 6.83 -5.17 -9.68
N HIS A 46 8.06 -5.03 -10.20
CA HIS A 46 9.19 -4.50 -9.46
C HIS A 46 10.01 -3.57 -10.35
N ALA A 47 10.40 -2.43 -9.82
CA ALA A 47 11.34 -1.51 -10.44
C ALA A 47 12.33 -0.96 -9.40
N VAL A 48 13.56 -0.66 -9.85
CA VAL A 48 14.61 -0.06 -9.01
C VAL A 48 15.12 1.23 -9.62
N SER A 49 15.57 2.15 -8.77
CA SER A 49 16.13 3.43 -9.18
C SER A 49 17.17 3.91 -8.17
N SER A 50 18.22 4.54 -8.64
CA SER A 50 19.20 5.25 -7.78
C SER A 50 18.80 6.70 -7.48
N ASP A 51 17.79 7.25 -8.17
CA ASP A 51 17.47 8.69 -8.15
C ASP A 51 15.97 9.03 -8.11
N LEU A 52 15.08 8.01 -8.05
CA LEU A 52 13.62 8.14 -8.04
C LEU A 52 13.00 8.61 -9.38
N THR A 53 13.78 8.83 -10.42
CA THR A 53 13.30 9.32 -11.72
C THR A 53 13.65 8.40 -12.88
N ASN A 54 14.77 7.69 -12.78
CA ASN A 54 15.21 6.73 -13.78
C ASN A 54 14.98 5.32 -13.24
N TRP A 55 13.91 4.67 -13.67
CA TRP A 55 13.51 3.36 -13.19
C TRP A 55 13.93 2.25 -14.15
N LYS A 56 14.47 1.18 -13.58
CA LYS A 56 14.75 -0.08 -14.28
C LYS A 56 13.75 -1.13 -13.81
N HIS A 57 12.95 -1.66 -14.72
CA HIS A 57 12.06 -2.78 -14.42
C HIS A 57 12.85 -4.06 -14.22
N LEU A 58 12.41 -4.84 -13.26
CA LEU A 58 12.87 -6.17 -12.94
C LEU A 58 11.77 -7.19 -13.23
N ASP A 59 12.05 -8.46 -12.98
CA ASP A 59 11.06 -9.53 -13.06
C ASP A 59 9.96 -9.34 -12.00
N ILE A 60 8.81 -9.98 -12.21
CA ILE A 60 7.70 -9.99 -11.25
C ILE A 60 8.19 -10.54 -9.91
N ALA A 61 8.06 -9.75 -8.85
CA ALA A 61 8.54 -10.12 -7.52
C ALA A 61 7.58 -11.07 -6.79
N LEU A 62 6.27 -10.80 -6.82
CA LEU A 62 5.25 -11.64 -6.19
C LEU A 62 4.19 -12.07 -7.20
N PHE A 63 3.79 -13.33 -7.10
CA PHE A 63 2.70 -13.91 -7.88
C PHE A 63 1.98 -14.99 -7.06
N PRO A 64 0.70 -15.28 -7.34
CA PRO A 64 -0.10 -16.23 -6.59
C PRO A 64 0.51 -17.64 -6.54
N THR A 65 0.70 -18.21 -5.34
CA THR A 65 1.26 -19.58 -5.15
C THR A 65 0.71 -20.31 -3.93
N LYS A 66 0.12 -19.59 -2.97
CA LYS A 66 -0.43 -20.17 -1.74
C LYS A 66 -1.95 -20.14 -1.78
N THR A 67 -2.60 -20.92 -0.90
CA THR A 67 -4.05 -20.93 -0.77
C THR A 67 -4.61 -19.55 -0.48
N ASP A 68 -3.94 -18.79 0.39
CA ASP A 68 -4.41 -17.47 0.81
C ASP A 68 -4.19 -16.37 -0.23
N ASP A 69 -3.30 -16.56 -1.22
CA ASP A 69 -3.05 -15.60 -2.30
C ASP A 69 -3.35 -16.13 -3.70
N LYS A 70 -4.00 -17.28 -3.84
CA LYS A 70 -4.18 -17.96 -5.14
C LYS A 70 -4.89 -17.12 -6.21
N ASP A 71 -5.67 -16.14 -5.79
CA ASP A 71 -6.43 -15.28 -6.69
C ASP A 71 -5.90 -13.83 -6.74
N GLY A 72 -4.79 -13.54 -6.05
CA GLY A 72 -4.08 -12.27 -6.17
C GLY A 72 -3.18 -11.93 -4.98
N CYS A 73 -2.07 -11.26 -5.29
CA CYS A 73 -1.23 -10.58 -4.32
C CYS A 73 -1.62 -9.10 -4.33
N PHE A 74 -2.46 -8.68 -3.38
CA PHE A 74 -2.94 -7.30 -3.27
C PHE A 74 -1.91 -6.40 -2.61
N SER A 75 -2.27 -5.14 -2.39
CA SER A 75 -1.35 -4.10 -1.93
C SER A 75 -0.73 -4.35 -0.56
N GLY A 76 0.39 -3.69 -0.32
CA GLY A 76 1.14 -3.81 0.90
C GLY A 76 2.45 -3.02 0.88
N SER A 77 3.31 -3.24 1.87
CA SER A 77 4.48 -2.42 2.13
C SER A 77 5.75 -3.23 2.37
N ALA A 78 6.88 -2.55 2.57
CA ALA A 78 8.17 -3.14 2.88
C ALA A 78 8.82 -2.49 4.10
N ILE A 79 9.68 -3.24 4.77
CA ILE A 79 10.61 -2.75 5.79
C ILE A 79 11.92 -3.53 5.71
N GLU A 80 13.01 -2.89 6.09
CA GLU A 80 14.30 -3.55 6.30
C GLU A 80 14.41 -3.99 7.76
N LYS A 81 14.89 -5.21 7.99
CA LYS A 81 15.26 -5.71 9.31
C LYS A 81 16.42 -6.70 9.18
N ASP A 82 17.44 -6.51 10.00
CA ASP A 82 18.62 -7.39 10.08
C ASP A 82 19.31 -7.64 8.72
N GLY A 83 19.31 -6.62 7.84
CA GLY A 83 19.91 -6.69 6.50
C GLY A 83 19.06 -7.39 5.45
N ALA A 84 17.83 -7.78 5.76
CA ALA A 84 16.88 -8.35 4.81
C ALA A 84 15.70 -7.39 4.54
N MET A 85 15.20 -7.42 3.31
CA MET A 85 13.95 -6.76 2.91
C MET A 85 12.78 -7.68 3.22
N HIS A 86 11.81 -7.19 3.97
CA HIS A 86 10.59 -7.89 4.32
C HIS A 86 9.40 -7.23 3.62
N LEU A 87 8.65 -8.00 2.83
CA LEU A 87 7.42 -7.54 2.18
C LEU A 87 6.20 -8.08 2.93
N PHE A 88 5.22 -7.21 3.11
CA PHE A 88 3.93 -7.51 3.71
C PHE A 88 2.84 -7.15 2.72
N TYR A 89 1.92 -8.06 2.44
CA TYR A 89 0.89 -7.86 1.43
C TYR A 89 -0.39 -8.60 1.78
N THR A 90 -1.49 -8.22 1.13
CA THR A 90 -2.75 -8.93 1.28
C THR A 90 -2.87 -10.01 0.20
N GLY A 91 -3.01 -11.24 0.63
CA GLY A 91 -3.38 -12.36 -0.24
C GLY A 91 -4.89 -12.50 -0.33
N VAL A 92 -5.39 -12.81 -1.52
CA VAL A 92 -6.82 -12.95 -1.80
C VAL A 92 -7.13 -14.36 -2.32
N ASN A 93 -8.22 -14.92 -1.78
CA ASN A 93 -8.76 -16.21 -2.18
C ASN A 93 -10.25 -16.08 -2.47
N TYR A 94 -10.66 -16.30 -3.73
CA TYR A 94 -12.05 -16.27 -4.15
C TYR A 94 -12.82 -17.50 -3.66
N ASN A 95 -13.79 -17.29 -2.78
CA ASN A 95 -14.67 -18.36 -2.30
C ASN A 95 -15.67 -18.79 -3.38
N VAL A 96 -16.10 -17.85 -4.21
CA VAL A 96 -17.00 -18.08 -5.34
C VAL A 96 -16.42 -17.37 -6.57
N PRO A 97 -15.51 -18.02 -7.34
CA PRO A 97 -14.99 -17.45 -8.58
C PRO A 97 -16.11 -17.18 -9.58
N ASP A 98 -16.01 -16.10 -10.35
CA ASP A 98 -16.92 -15.82 -11.45
C ASP A 98 -16.60 -16.78 -12.63
N PRO A 99 -17.57 -17.61 -13.07
CA PRO A 99 -17.33 -18.57 -14.16
C PRO A 99 -17.13 -17.88 -15.53
N GLU A 100 -17.59 -16.65 -15.70
CA GLU A 100 -17.42 -15.88 -16.94
C GLU A 100 -16.13 -15.03 -16.92
N ASN A 101 -15.60 -14.71 -15.74
CA ASN A 101 -14.38 -13.95 -15.59
C ASN A 101 -13.52 -14.48 -14.43
N VAL A 102 -12.61 -15.39 -14.71
CA VAL A 102 -11.72 -16.02 -13.71
C VAL A 102 -10.88 -15.03 -12.89
N ASN A 103 -10.83 -13.76 -13.27
CA ASN A 103 -10.11 -12.71 -12.56
C ASN A 103 -10.96 -12.03 -11.48
N CYS A 104 -12.21 -12.40 -11.32
CA CYS A 104 -13.15 -11.82 -10.38
C CYS A 104 -13.82 -12.88 -9.53
N CYS A 105 -14.40 -12.48 -8.41
CA CYS A 105 -15.34 -13.28 -7.64
C CYS A 105 -16.75 -12.73 -7.76
N LEU A 106 -17.75 -13.57 -7.53
CA LEU A 106 -19.15 -13.16 -7.46
C LEU A 106 -19.47 -12.60 -6.08
N ASP A 107 -20.24 -11.50 -6.04
CA ASP A 107 -20.80 -10.89 -4.82
C ASP A 107 -19.76 -10.59 -3.74
N ASP A 108 -18.55 -10.17 -4.13
CA ASP A 108 -17.42 -9.93 -3.22
C ASP A 108 -17.11 -11.12 -2.26
N LYS A 109 -17.39 -12.35 -2.70
CA LYS A 109 -17.17 -13.56 -1.91
C LYS A 109 -15.74 -14.05 -2.02
N PHE A 110 -14.85 -13.33 -1.36
CA PHE A 110 -13.45 -13.70 -1.21
C PHE A 110 -13.04 -13.66 0.28
N THR A 111 -11.84 -14.06 0.58
CA THR A 111 -11.20 -13.84 1.88
C THR A 111 -9.89 -13.12 1.68
N ALA A 112 -9.53 -12.26 2.61
CA ALA A 112 -8.28 -11.52 2.64
C ALA A 112 -7.47 -11.92 3.88
N ALA A 113 -6.22 -12.34 3.67
CA ALA A 113 -5.24 -12.64 4.71
C ALA A 113 -4.00 -11.76 4.50
N GLN A 114 -3.24 -11.50 5.55
CA GLN A 114 -1.98 -10.77 5.40
C GLN A 114 -0.82 -11.78 5.38
N LEU A 115 0.04 -11.64 4.38
CA LEU A 115 1.18 -12.51 4.15
C LEU A 115 2.49 -11.73 4.26
N HIS A 116 3.54 -12.47 4.56
CA HIS A 116 4.91 -12.01 4.65
C HIS A 116 5.82 -12.86 3.77
N ILE A 117 6.83 -12.23 3.18
CA ILE A 117 7.96 -12.86 2.50
C ILE A 117 9.19 -11.97 2.67
N SER A 118 10.39 -12.55 2.68
CA SER A 118 11.65 -11.79 2.79
C SER A 118 12.63 -12.12 1.68
N SER A 119 13.59 -11.22 1.50
CA SER A 119 14.70 -11.34 0.56
C SER A 119 15.96 -10.71 1.16
N GLU A 120 17.10 -11.40 1.07
CA GLU A 120 18.39 -10.88 1.53
C GLU A 120 19.00 -9.88 0.53
N ASP A 121 18.68 -10.03 -0.76
CA ASP A 121 19.20 -9.18 -1.83
C ASP A 121 18.25 -8.09 -2.32
N GLY A 122 16.98 -8.17 -1.94
CA GLY A 122 15.90 -7.28 -2.41
C GLY A 122 15.43 -7.56 -3.84
N TYR A 123 16.01 -8.55 -4.52
CA TYR A 123 15.71 -8.89 -5.92
C TYR A 123 15.01 -10.22 -6.08
N SER A 124 15.38 -11.20 -5.25
CA SER A 124 14.91 -12.59 -5.34
C SER A 124 13.96 -12.91 -4.20
N PHE A 125 12.74 -13.36 -4.53
CA PHE A 125 11.71 -13.75 -3.56
C PHE A 125 11.26 -15.19 -3.83
N ASP A 126 11.41 -16.08 -2.83
CA ASP A 126 10.95 -17.47 -2.95
C ASP A 126 9.42 -17.55 -2.80
N ASN A 127 8.70 -17.33 -3.88
CA ASN A 127 7.24 -17.35 -3.91
C ASN A 127 6.64 -18.72 -3.52
N PHE A 128 7.39 -19.82 -3.61
CA PHE A 128 6.89 -21.16 -3.32
C PHE A 128 7.14 -21.59 -1.87
N GLY A 129 8.32 -21.33 -1.32
CA GLY A 129 8.71 -21.73 0.04
C GLY A 129 8.62 -20.60 1.06
N GLY A 130 8.93 -19.35 0.66
CA GLY A 130 9.17 -18.23 1.57
C GLY A 130 7.94 -17.49 2.10
N LYS A 131 6.75 -17.72 1.56
CA LYS A 131 5.52 -17.01 1.96
C LYS A 131 4.91 -17.60 3.23
N THR A 132 4.56 -16.74 4.18
CA THR A 132 3.90 -17.10 5.43
C THR A 132 2.68 -16.22 5.68
N THR A 133 1.55 -16.81 6.03
CA THR A 133 0.37 -16.08 6.51
C THR A 133 0.61 -15.63 7.95
N ILE A 134 0.64 -14.33 8.17
CA ILE A 134 0.94 -13.70 9.48
C ILE A 134 -0.32 -13.21 10.20
N ILE A 135 -1.33 -12.76 9.45
CA ILE A 135 -2.64 -12.38 9.99
C ILE A 135 -3.69 -13.09 9.13
N PRO A 136 -4.39 -14.10 9.69
CA PRO A 136 -5.43 -14.82 8.96
C PRO A 136 -6.65 -13.92 8.71
N PRO A 137 -7.59 -14.33 7.83
CA PRO A 137 -8.82 -13.59 7.61
C PRO A 137 -9.58 -13.32 8.90
N ILE A 138 -10.03 -12.07 9.08
CA ILE A 138 -10.76 -11.66 10.29
C ILE A 138 -12.03 -12.53 10.45
N THR A 139 -12.25 -13.00 11.67
CA THR A 139 -13.42 -13.84 12.01
C THR A 139 -14.43 -13.11 12.89
N ASP A 140 -13.99 -12.13 13.67
CA ASP A 140 -14.87 -11.28 14.47
C ASP A 140 -15.30 -10.02 13.70
N SER A 141 -16.55 -9.99 13.26
CA SER A 141 -17.13 -8.88 12.49
C SER A 141 -17.18 -7.54 13.24
N LYS A 142 -16.99 -7.54 14.56
CA LYS A 142 -16.88 -6.30 15.35
C LYS A 142 -15.50 -5.67 15.23
N THR A 143 -14.48 -6.48 15.00
CA THR A 143 -13.11 -6.03 14.79
C THR A 143 -12.92 -5.54 13.36
N GLY A 144 -13.30 -6.31 12.36
CA GLY A 144 -13.12 -5.98 10.95
C GLY A 144 -13.88 -6.93 10.02
N ASP A 145 -13.82 -6.65 8.75
CA ASP A 145 -14.47 -7.45 7.72
C ASP A 145 -13.54 -8.55 7.18
N ARG A 146 -14.07 -9.74 6.96
CA ARG A 146 -13.32 -10.91 6.49
C ARG A 146 -12.78 -10.73 5.07
N ASN A 147 -13.51 -10.00 4.22
CA ASN A 147 -13.18 -9.80 2.81
C ASN A 147 -12.39 -8.50 2.63
N HIS A 148 -12.79 -7.45 3.34
CA HIS A 148 -12.30 -6.09 3.14
C HIS A 148 -11.28 -5.64 4.21
N THR A 149 -10.43 -6.55 4.73
CA THR A 149 -9.30 -6.17 5.58
C THR A 149 -8.01 -6.34 4.79
N ARG A 150 -7.34 -5.22 4.42
CA ARG A 150 -6.22 -5.23 3.46
C ARG A 150 -5.23 -4.09 3.62
N ASP A 151 -4.20 -4.13 2.78
CA ASP A 151 -3.20 -3.09 2.53
C ASP A 151 -2.30 -2.81 3.75
N PRO A 152 -1.51 -3.81 4.23
CA PRO A 152 -0.67 -3.64 5.40
C PRO A 152 0.44 -2.61 5.16
N LYS A 153 0.47 -1.58 6.01
CA LYS A 153 1.63 -0.68 6.14
C LYS A 153 2.36 -1.00 7.41
N VAL A 154 3.62 -1.38 7.28
CA VAL A 154 4.52 -1.72 8.39
C VAL A 154 5.47 -0.57 8.70
N TRP A 155 5.78 -0.37 9.99
CA TRP A 155 6.86 0.52 10.46
C TRP A 155 7.44 0.00 11.77
N GLN A 156 8.62 0.48 12.13
CA GLN A 156 9.20 0.26 13.45
C GLN A 156 8.93 1.48 14.34
N GLY A 157 8.41 1.23 15.54
CA GLY A 157 8.18 2.25 16.55
C GLY A 157 9.43 2.65 17.32
N GLU A 158 9.32 3.71 18.10
CA GLU A 158 10.40 4.21 18.96
C GLU A 158 10.73 3.21 20.10
N ASP A 159 9.79 2.37 20.47
CA ASP A 159 9.95 1.30 21.47
C ASP A 159 10.68 0.06 20.93
N GLY A 160 11.03 0.06 19.64
CA GLY A 160 11.71 -1.04 18.96
C GLY A 160 10.78 -2.14 18.45
N ASN A 161 9.48 -2.13 18.78
CA ASN A 161 8.50 -3.04 18.22
C ASN A 161 8.14 -2.63 16.79
N PHE A 162 7.57 -3.57 16.06
CA PHE A 162 7.01 -3.33 14.73
C PHE A 162 5.50 -3.21 14.82
N TYR A 163 4.94 -2.37 13.98
CA TYR A 163 3.52 -2.09 13.89
C TYR A 163 3.02 -2.30 12.47
N ILE A 164 1.78 -2.75 12.33
CA ILE A 164 1.04 -2.76 11.06
C ILE A 164 -0.26 -2.00 11.26
N VAL A 165 -0.59 -1.13 10.30
CA VAL A 165 -1.93 -0.62 10.10
C VAL A 165 -2.55 -1.27 8.87
N LEU A 166 -3.82 -1.68 8.99
CA LEU A 166 -4.66 -2.26 7.93
C LEU A 166 -5.91 -1.42 7.74
N GLY A 167 -6.36 -1.27 6.50
CA GLY A 167 -7.70 -0.77 6.22
C GLY A 167 -8.73 -1.87 6.34
N THR A 168 -9.92 -1.54 6.87
CA THR A 168 -11.07 -2.43 6.96
C THR A 168 -12.39 -1.67 6.99
N THR A 169 -13.49 -2.39 7.11
CA THR A 169 -14.84 -1.84 7.29
C THR A 169 -15.58 -2.58 8.40
N VAL A 170 -16.44 -1.87 9.12
CA VAL A 170 -17.41 -2.44 10.07
C VAL A 170 -18.70 -1.64 9.96
N ASP A 171 -19.84 -2.33 9.80
CA ASP A 171 -21.15 -1.70 9.61
C ASP A 171 -21.15 -0.65 8.47
N ASN A 172 -20.45 -0.96 7.37
CA ASN A 172 -20.28 -0.09 6.21
C ASN A 172 -19.63 1.27 6.54
N LYS A 173 -18.69 1.27 7.51
CA LYS A 173 -17.90 2.43 7.90
C LYS A 173 -16.42 2.04 7.92
N GLY A 174 -15.60 2.82 7.22
CA GLY A 174 -14.16 2.62 7.16
C GLY A 174 -13.51 2.69 8.54
N ARG A 175 -12.48 1.87 8.74
CA ARG A 175 -11.74 1.72 10.00
C ARG A 175 -10.31 1.31 9.70
N LEU A 176 -9.40 1.63 10.62
CA LEU A 176 -8.03 1.10 10.69
C LEU A 176 -7.92 0.07 11.80
N LEU A 177 -7.16 -1.00 11.56
CA LEU A 177 -6.75 -1.96 12.59
C LEU A 177 -5.26 -1.84 12.82
N PHE A 178 -4.83 -1.92 14.07
CA PHE A 178 -3.42 -1.89 14.47
C PHE A 178 -3.00 -3.23 15.08
N TYR A 179 -1.88 -3.73 14.58
CA TYR A 179 -1.20 -4.92 15.10
C TYR A 179 0.21 -4.54 15.52
N ARG A 180 0.76 -5.28 16.48
CA ARG A 180 2.13 -5.12 16.99
C ARG A 180 2.87 -6.45 16.96
N SER A 181 4.18 -6.40 16.70
CA SER A 181 5.07 -7.54 16.66
C SER A 181 6.46 -7.17 17.20
N ALA A 182 7.15 -8.11 17.83
CA ALA A 182 8.56 -7.97 18.17
C ALA A 182 9.50 -8.55 17.09
N ASP A 183 8.98 -9.40 16.20
CA ASP A 183 9.79 -10.25 15.30
C ASP A 183 9.41 -10.18 13.81
N LEU A 184 8.37 -9.44 13.44
CA LEU A 184 7.75 -9.34 12.10
C LEU A 184 6.94 -10.58 11.66
N ILE A 185 6.85 -11.61 12.50
CA ILE A 185 6.18 -12.89 12.17
C ILE A 185 4.95 -13.11 13.04
N SER A 186 5.09 -12.86 14.36
CA SER A 186 4.03 -13.04 15.35
C SER A 186 3.36 -11.70 15.61
N TRP A 187 2.10 -11.56 15.19
CA TRP A 187 1.36 -10.30 15.26
C TRP A 187 0.19 -10.38 16.22
N GLU A 188 0.12 -9.42 17.14
CA GLU A 188 -0.97 -9.25 18.10
C GLU A 188 -1.86 -8.08 17.68
N TYR A 189 -3.17 -8.31 17.59
CA TYR A 189 -4.13 -7.21 17.47
C TYR A 189 -4.13 -6.35 18.72
N VAL A 190 -3.99 -5.03 18.59
CA VAL A 190 -3.91 -4.11 19.73
C VAL A 190 -5.13 -3.22 19.80
N ASN A 191 -5.48 -2.52 18.70
CA ASN A 191 -6.52 -1.51 18.71
C ASN A 191 -7.06 -1.22 17.31
N TYR A 192 -8.04 -0.35 17.25
CA TYR A 192 -8.55 0.22 15.99
C TYR A 192 -8.72 1.74 16.08
N ALA A 193 -8.77 2.41 14.94
CA ALA A 193 -9.19 3.79 14.81
C ALA A 193 -10.31 3.92 13.79
N ALA A 194 -11.25 4.82 14.05
CA ALA A 194 -12.36 5.12 13.16
C ALA A 194 -12.77 6.60 13.29
N ALA A 195 -13.19 7.19 12.19
CA ALA A 195 -13.74 8.55 12.16
C ALA A 195 -14.91 8.63 11.17
N GLY A 196 -15.84 9.54 11.44
CA GLY A 196 -16.98 9.76 10.56
C GLY A 196 -16.61 10.58 9.32
N GLY A 197 -17.32 10.37 8.21
CA GLY A 197 -17.16 11.19 6.99
C GLY A 197 -16.18 10.69 5.95
N TYR A 198 -15.45 9.60 6.23
CA TYR A 198 -14.42 9.05 5.35
C TYR A 198 -14.84 7.78 4.60
N GLY A 199 -16.13 7.66 4.23
CA GLY A 199 -16.62 6.55 3.43
C GLY A 199 -16.71 5.21 4.17
N TRP A 200 -16.90 4.14 3.38
CA TRP A 200 -17.16 2.82 3.93
C TRP A 200 -15.94 1.92 4.05
N MET A 201 -14.86 2.17 3.30
CA MET A 201 -13.61 1.44 3.31
C MET A 201 -12.44 2.41 3.22
N TRP A 202 -11.34 2.14 3.93
CA TRP A 202 -10.12 2.94 3.90
C TRP A 202 -8.99 2.09 3.32
N GLU A 203 -8.70 2.28 2.02
CA GLU A 203 -7.66 1.55 1.31
C GLU A 203 -6.30 2.20 1.49
N CYS A 204 -5.24 1.40 1.38
CA CYS A 204 -3.84 1.81 1.35
C CYS A 204 -3.49 2.81 2.47
N PRO A 205 -3.78 2.50 3.75
CA PRO A 205 -3.38 3.39 4.84
C PRO A 205 -1.86 3.45 4.93
N ASP A 206 -1.32 4.66 5.09
CA ASP A 206 0.10 4.92 5.29
C ASP A 206 0.27 5.88 6.47
N TYR A 207 0.90 5.40 7.54
CA TYR A 207 1.22 6.20 8.73
C TYR A 207 2.72 6.45 8.78
N PHE A 208 3.10 7.69 9.08
CA PHE A 208 4.50 8.08 9.25
C PHE A 208 4.64 9.38 10.06
N ARG A 209 5.84 9.59 10.62
CA ARG A 209 6.24 10.86 11.22
C ARG A 209 7.06 11.70 10.26
N VAL A 210 6.78 12.99 10.20
CA VAL A 210 7.54 13.98 9.45
C VAL A 210 7.43 15.35 10.12
N ASP A 211 8.56 16.08 10.25
CA ASP A 211 8.65 17.40 10.87
C ASP A 211 8.04 17.44 12.30
N GLY A 212 8.19 16.34 13.06
CA GLY A 212 7.65 16.22 14.42
C GLY A 212 6.15 15.99 14.51
N SER A 213 5.47 15.73 13.40
CA SER A 213 4.03 15.50 13.33
C SER A 213 3.73 14.08 12.86
N ASP A 214 2.66 13.49 13.39
CA ASP A 214 2.11 12.24 12.92
C ASP A 214 1.16 12.48 11.76
N VAL A 215 1.39 11.81 10.65
CA VAL A 215 0.61 11.93 9.41
C VAL A 215 -0.02 10.59 9.06
N LEU A 216 -1.31 10.62 8.78
CA LEU A 216 -2.06 9.52 8.19
C LEU A 216 -2.46 9.88 6.76
N VAL A 217 -2.16 8.99 5.83
CA VAL A 217 -2.59 9.08 4.42
C VAL A 217 -3.38 7.82 4.09
N PHE A 218 -4.50 7.94 3.39
CA PHE A 218 -5.28 6.78 2.95
C PHE A 218 -6.23 7.16 1.80
N SER A 219 -6.85 6.15 1.22
CA SER A 219 -7.75 6.28 0.06
C SER A 219 -9.16 5.80 0.43
N PRO A 220 -10.04 6.69 0.91
CA PRO A 220 -11.39 6.32 1.32
C PRO A 220 -12.29 6.05 0.13
N MET A 221 -13.08 4.98 0.20
CA MET A 221 -14.10 4.63 -0.78
C MET A 221 -15.48 5.12 -0.36
N GLY A 222 -16.28 5.58 -1.32
CA GLY A 222 -17.68 5.95 -1.08
C GLY A 222 -17.85 7.28 -0.36
N THR A 223 -16.93 8.20 -0.50
CA THR A 223 -17.09 9.58 -0.02
C THR A 223 -17.93 10.39 -1.00
N LYS A 224 -18.50 11.50 -0.52
CA LYS A 224 -19.24 12.45 -1.39
C LYS A 224 -18.35 13.16 -2.42
N TYR A 225 -17.03 13.07 -2.27
CA TYR A 225 -16.04 13.66 -3.16
C TYR A 225 -15.48 12.67 -4.20
N GLY A 226 -16.04 11.45 -4.24
CA GLY A 226 -15.48 10.34 -5.03
C GLY A 226 -14.35 9.62 -4.30
N ASN A 227 -13.62 8.79 -5.03
CA ASN A 227 -12.49 8.03 -4.51
C ASN A 227 -11.20 8.83 -4.74
N GLN A 228 -10.81 9.64 -3.77
CA GLN A 228 -9.59 10.46 -3.80
C GLN A 228 -8.75 10.17 -2.55
N ALA A 229 -7.43 10.15 -2.71
CA ALA A 229 -6.52 10.02 -1.57
C ALA A 229 -6.56 11.28 -0.69
N VAL A 230 -6.60 11.06 0.62
CA VAL A 230 -6.62 12.10 1.65
C VAL A 230 -5.47 11.97 2.62
N CYS A 231 -5.11 13.05 3.27
CA CYS A 231 -4.16 13.08 4.36
C CYS A 231 -4.67 13.94 5.51
N THR A 232 -4.26 13.59 6.73
CA THR A 232 -4.62 14.34 7.93
C THR A 232 -3.52 14.21 8.98
N LEU A 233 -3.38 15.22 9.84
CA LEU A 233 -2.59 15.11 11.04
C LEU A 233 -3.36 14.27 12.07
N VAL A 234 -2.65 13.43 12.80
CA VAL A 234 -3.22 12.55 13.82
C VAL A 234 -2.39 12.62 15.09
N ASP A 235 -2.98 12.22 16.21
CA ASP A 235 -2.24 11.92 17.44
C ASP A 235 -2.21 10.40 17.61
N PHE A 236 -1.03 9.79 17.58
CA PHE A 236 -0.86 8.35 17.71
C PHE A 236 -0.04 7.98 18.95
N ASP A 237 -0.62 7.16 19.80
CA ASP A 237 0.05 6.56 20.95
C ASP A 237 0.49 5.12 20.61
N GLU A 238 1.79 4.90 20.44
CA GLU A 238 2.36 3.59 20.09
C GLU A 238 2.06 2.51 21.15
N LYS A 239 2.00 2.85 22.45
CA LYS A 239 1.78 1.86 23.50
C LYS A 239 0.41 1.22 23.44
N THR A 240 -0.59 2.00 23.15
CA THR A 240 -2.01 1.59 23.10
C THR A 240 -2.52 1.42 21.68
N CYS A 241 -1.75 1.83 20.68
CA CYS A 241 -2.17 1.98 19.28
C CYS A 241 -3.48 2.78 19.17
N SER A 242 -3.68 3.77 20.04
CA SER A 242 -4.81 4.68 19.91
C SER A 242 -4.44 5.80 18.95
N MET A 243 -5.33 6.06 17.99
CA MET A 243 -5.15 7.13 17.02
C MET A 243 -6.36 8.03 17.05
N ASN A 244 -6.13 9.32 17.30
CA ASN A 244 -7.17 10.33 17.20
C ASN A 244 -7.14 10.94 15.78
N ILE A 245 -8.21 10.70 15.03
CA ILE A 245 -8.37 11.19 13.66
C ILE A 245 -9.39 12.33 13.69
N GLY A 246 -8.94 13.54 13.37
CA GLY A 246 -9.82 14.71 13.26
C GLY A 246 -10.85 14.61 12.14
N SER A 247 -11.81 15.51 12.13
CA SER A 247 -12.78 15.65 11.04
C SER A 247 -12.20 16.35 9.81
N ASP A 248 -11.09 17.05 9.97
CA ASP A 248 -10.47 17.86 8.92
C ASP A 248 -9.40 17.06 8.21
N PHE A 249 -9.50 17.03 6.89
CA PHE A 249 -8.53 16.38 6.01
C PHE A 249 -8.17 17.28 4.84
N GLN A 250 -7.04 16.97 4.23
CA GLN A 250 -6.61 17.57 2.97
C GLN A 250 -6.67 16.50 1.87
N PHE A 251 -7.00 16.90 0.65
CA PHE A 251 -6.72 16.07 -0.51
C PHE A 251 -5.21 16.04 -0.74
N LEU A 252 -4.70 14.86 -1.02
CA LEU A 252 -3.29 14.68 -1.38
C LEU A 252 -2.96 15.34 -2.72
N ASP A 253 -3.95 15.41 -3.60
CA ASP A 253 -3.88 16.04 -4.91
C ASP A 253 -5.26 16.58 -5.30
N TYR A 254 -5.31 17.66 -6.07
CA TYR A 254 -6.55 18.25 -6.56
C TYR A 254 -7.01 17.68 -7.91
N GLY A 255 -6.20 16.81 -8.54
CA GLY A 255 -6.60 16.01 -9.68
C GLY A 255 -7.53 14.87 -9.29
N LEU A 256 -8.32 14.36 -10.23
CA LEU A 256 -9.30 13.29 -9.98
C LEU A 256 -8.69 11.89 -9.99
N ASP A 257 -7.45 11.75 -10.43
CA ASP A 257 -6.87 10.45 -10.79
C ASP A 257 -5.89 9.90 -9.76
N LEU A 258 -5.45 10.70 -8.78
CA LEU A 258 -4.48 10.27 -7.79
C LEU A 258 -5.14 9.44 -6.67
N TYR A 259 -4.63 8.22 -6.48
CA TYR A 259 -5.16 7.24 -5.53
C TYR A 259 -4.05 6.35 -4.95
N ALA A 260 -4.32 5.63 -3.86
CA ALA A 260 -3.46 4.62 -3.25
C ALA A 260 -2.00 5.09 -3.04
N PRO A 261 -1.75 6.21 -2.34
CA PRO A 261 -0.39 6.67 -2.08
C PRO A 261 0.37 5.73 -1.16
N GLN A 262 1.69 5.65 -1.37
CA GLN A 262 2.61 4.98 -0.47
C GLN A 262 3.87 5.81 -0.28
N SER A 263 4.46 5.75 0.93
CA SER A 263 5.63 6.55 1.28
C SER A 263 6.82 5.72 1.75
N THR A 264 8.00 6.30 1.58
CA THR A 264 9.27 5.85 2.17
C THR A 264 10.09 7.03 2.66
N THR A 265 11.14 6.76 3.42
CA THR A 265 12.20 7.73 3.71
C THR A 265 13.28 7.59 2.66
N ASP A 266 13.68 8.71 2.03
CA ASP A 266 14.77 8.70 1.07
C ASP A 266 16.14 8.67 1.77
N ARG A 267 17.22 8.54 0.99
CA ARG A 267 18.61 8.51 1.49
C ARG A 267 19.04 9.75 2.25
N ASP A 268 18.33 10.88 2.08
CA ASP A 268 18.60 12.15 2.75
C ASP A 268 17.66 12.41 3.94
N GLY A 269 16.83 11.41 4.31
CA GLY A 269 15.90 11.47 5.45
C GLY A 269 14.56 12.16 5.16
N ARG A 270 14.26 12.49 3.88
CA ARG A 270 12.99 13.11 3.52
C ARG A 270 11.89 12.05 3.35
N ARG A 271 10.67 12.34 3.77
CA ARG A 271 9.52 11.49 3.48
C ARG A 271 9.06 11.70 2.04
N VAL A 272 9.13 10.66 1.23
CA VAL A 272 8.78 10.67 -0.19
C VAL A 272 7.52 9.86 -0.42
N VAL A 273 6.58 10.40 -1.18
CA VAL A 273 5.29 9.79 -1.51
C VAL A 273 5.19 9.59 -3.01
N ILE A 274 4.71 8.43 -3.41
CA ILE A 274 4.31 8.06 -4.79
C ILE A 274 2.89 7.52 -4.71
N ALA A 275 2.07 7.75 -5.74
CA ALA A 275 0.68 7.30 -5.81
C ALA A 275 0.33 6.78 -7.20
N TRP A 276 -0.74 6.05 -7.32
CA TRP A 276 -1.32 5.63 -8.59
C TRP A 276 -2.05 6.81 -9.26
N LEU A 277 -1.80 7.00 -10.55
CA LEU A 277 -2.57 7.86 -11.44
C LEU A 277 -3.44 6.96 -12.32
N ARG A 278 -4.74 7.01 -12.08
CA ARG A 278 -5.74 6.26 -12.86
C ARG A 278 -5.81 6.81 -14.27
N MET A 279 -5.92 5.94 -15.26
CA MET A 279 -6.17 6.32 -16.65
C MET A 279 -7.53 5.79 -17.07
N PRO A 280 -8.36 6.60 -17.75
CA PRO A 280 -9.69 6.16 -18.18
C PRO A 280 -9.62 5.11 -19.31
N GLU A 281 -8.61 5.19 -20.15
CA GLU A 281 -8.42 4.32 -21.32
C GLU A 281 -6.98 3.83 -21.42
N PRO A 282 -6.73 2.66 -22.00
CA PRO A 282 -5.37 2.20 -22.30
C PRO A 282 -4.61 3.17 -23.21
N ALA A 283 -3.30 3.27 -23.00
CA ALA A 283 -2.41 3.98 -23.90
C ALA A 283 -2.17 3.19 -25.19
N ASP A 284 -1.58 3.83 -26.21
CA ASP A 284 -1.28 3.21 -27.52
C ASP A 284 -0.36 1.98 -27.41
N ASP A 285 0.47 1.91 -26.36
CA ASP A 285 1.34 0.78 -26.04
C ASP A 285 0.63 -0.36 -25.31
N ASN A 286 -0.69 -0.31 -25.20
CA ASN A 286 -1.53 -1.29 -24.51
C ASN A 286 -1.22 -1.40 -22.99
N THR A 287 -0.80 -0.30 -22.38
CA THR A 287 -0.67 -0.16 -20.91
C THR A 287 -1.79 0.72 -20.36
N ILE A 288 -2.15 0.55 -19.09
CA ILE A 288 -3.12 1.40 -18.40
C ILE A 288 -2.69 1.65 -16.94
N GLY A 289 -2.83 2.89 -16.51
CA GLY A 289 -2.33 3.38 -15.23
C GLY A 289 -0.86 3.78 -15.30
N MET A 290 -0.45 4.58 -14.34
CA MET A 290 0.95 4.96 -14.12
C MET A 290 1.13 5.39 -12.66
N LEU A 291 2.37 5.49 -12.20
CA LEU A 291 2.66 6.05 -10.88
C LEU A 291 3.03 7.53 -11.01
N SER A 292 2.67 8.30 -9.98
CA SER A 292 2.98 9.73 -9.93
C SER A 292 4.48 9.98 -9.83
N MET A 293 4.92 11.18 -10.17
CA MET A 293 6.27 11.60 -9.80
C MET A 293 6.46 11.55 -8.28
N PRO A 294 7.69 11.32 -7.78
CA PRO A 294 7.97 11.35 -6.35
C PRO A 294 7.78 12.76 -5.79
N ARG A 295 7.11 12.86 -4.64
CA ARG A 295 6.85 14.11 -3.93
C ARG A 295 7.39 14.03 -2.51
N VAL A 296 8.06 15.06 -2.04
CA VAL A 296 8.45 15.20 -0.64
C VAL A 296 7.25 15.68 0.16
N CYS A 297 6.95 14.98 1.26
CA CYS A 297 5.96 15.40 2.24
C CYS A 297 6.63 16.24 3.32
N GLU A 298 6.05 17.38 3.63
CA GLU A 298 6.48 18.32 4.69
C GLU A 298 5.27 18.75 5.52
N VAL A 299 5.45 19.01 6.82
CA VAL A 299 4.42 19.61 7.67
C VAL A 299 4.91 20.96 8.16
N LYS A 300 4.14 22.02 7.91
CA LYS A 300 4.43 23.39 8.35
C LYS A 300 3.16 24.06 8.84
N GLU A 301 3.20 24.62 10.06
CA GLU A 301 2.09 25.37 10.63
C GLU A 301 0.76 24.59 10.63
N GLY A 302 0.83 23.28 10.91
CA GLY A 302 -0.36 22.42 10.94
C GLY A 302 -0.92 22.04 9.57
N HIS A 303 -0.19 22.29 8.48
CA HIS A 303 -0.60 21.97 7.11
C HIS A 303 0.39 20.98 6.47
N ILE A 304 -0.13 20.02 5.72
CA ILE A 304 0.67 18.99 5.01
C ILE A 304 0.89 19.46 3.57
N PHE A 305 2.16 19.49 3.14
CA PHE A 305 2.56 19.89 1.79
C PHE A 305 3.20 18.74 1.05
N PHE A 306 2.93 18.64 -0.25
CA PHE A 306 3.57 17.71 -1.17
C PHE A 306 4.25 18.47 -2.30
N ARG A 307 5.59 18.42 -2.35
CA ARG A 307 6.39 19.10 -3.36
C ARG A 307 7.12 18.12 -4.23
N PRO A 308 7.39 18.43 -5.51
CA PRO A 308 8.23 17.59 -6.33
C PRO A 308 9.56 17.27 -5.62
N HIS A 309 9.97 16.00 -5.66
CA HIS A 309 11.25 15.61 -5.11
C HIS A 309 12.39 16.32 -5.85
N PRO A 310 13.52 16.72 -5.20
CA PRO A 310 14.63 17.44 -5.84
C PRO A 310 15.25 16.74 -7.05
N SER A 311 15.08 15.42 -7.19
CA SER A 311 15.52 14.68 -8.39
C SER A 311 14.67 14.95 -9.62
N VAL A 312 13.44 15.44 -9.43
CA VAL A 312 12.56 15.83 -10.54
C VAL A 312 13.05 17.18 -11.07
N LYS A 313 13.77 17.15 -12.19
CA LYS A 313 14.25 18.36 -12.84
C LYS A 313 13.16 18.90 -13.75
N ALA A 314 12.91 20.23 -13.65
CA ALA A 314 12.02 20.96 -14.55
C ALA A 314 12.59 21.02 -15.98
#